data_9630a0becbb677d971d18ba40b741a44
#
_entry.id   9630a0becbb677d971d18ba40b741a44
#
_cell.length_a   1.000
_cell.length_b   1.000
_cell.length_c   1.000
_cell.angle_alpha   90.00
_cell.angle_beta   90.00
_cell.angle_gamma   90.00
#
_symmetry.space_group_name_H-M   'P 1'
#
loop_
_entity.id
_entity.type
_entity.pdbx_description
1 polymer ?
#
loop_
_entity_poly.entity_id
_entity_poly.type
_entity_poly.pdbx_seq_one_letter_code
_entity_poly.pdbx_strand_id
1 'polypeptide(L)'
;MYKIGDYIHNGLLFANNMLRPAHKKLSQLMIYATTICQSRCKHCSIWQKPHESLSLDEIKAIVGSKCVTPRTVVGLEGGEFVLHPQYREIMSWLHENHPYYTLLSNGLAPNKVIDAVRQYKPVRLYMSLDGNKETYPGVRGVDGHDKVIELIETLKDEIPISLMFCLTPWNSFEDMDYVIGVAKRYGIDVRIGIYGTMDFFDTKAELLDAEDFRSRIPASIHDTEENYDFVALYDEWRSGRLKLRCQSIRSSLVIHSNGDVPICQNLGVNLGNIRQNSLDEIFNGKAARKMQCSYDRGCNGCWINFHRKYDIILLRNLEKLLPKRVIEWFYGPYQWSGDRRMTYRRFFGHDKTQ
;
A
#
# COMPACT_ATOMS: atom_id res chain seq x y z
N MET A 1 -12.24 -3.46 6.62
CA MET A 1 -13.38 -2.61 6.20
C MET A 1 -13.26 -1.26 6.90
N TYR A 2 -13.10 -0.17 6.16
CA TYR A 2 -13.10 1.17 6.75
C TYR A 2 -14.51 1.51 7.23
N LYS A 3 -14.63 1.95 8.48
CA LYS A 3 -15.92 2.44 9.01
C LYS A 3 -16.16 3.87 8.46
N ILE A 4 -17.43 4.30 8.39
CA ILE A 4 -17.79 5.68 7.99
C ILE A 4 -16.94 6.73 8.74
N GLY A 5 -16.66 6.48 10.03
CA GLY A 5 -15.81 7.33 10.84
C GLY A 5 -14.37 7.49 10.32
N ASP A 6 -13.82 6.47 9.63
CA ASP A 6 -12.46 6.55 9.06
C ASP A 6 -12.42 7.44 7.83
N TYR A 7 -13.49 7.44 7.02
CA TYR A 7 -13.60 8.33 5.86
C TYR A 7 -13.77 9.78 6.29
N ILE A 8 -14.61 10.04 7.30
CA ILE A 8 -14.78 11.39 7.88
C ILE A 8 -13.44 11.86 8.46
N HIS A 9 -12.76 11.01 9.22
CA HIS A 9 -11.46 11.33 9.79
C HIS A 9 -10.41 11.64 8.69
N ASN A 10 -10.31 10.81 7.67
CA ASN A 10 -9.39 11.02 6.55
C ASN A 10 -9.74 12.30 5.77
N GLY A 11 -11.01 12.60 5.57
CA GLY A 11 -11.48 13.86 4.96
C GLY A 11 -11.08 15.09 5.77
N LEU A 12 -11.24 15.06 7.09
CA LEU A 12 -10.83 16.13 8.00
C LEU A 12 -9.31 16.27 8.05
N LEU A 13 -8.57 15.16 8.06
CA LEU A 13 -7.11 15.15 8.01
C LEU A 13 -6.63 15.75 6.69
N PHE A 14 -7.24 15.38 5.57
CA PHE A 14 -6.93 15.96 4.26
C PHE A 14 -7.16 17.48 4.26
N ALA A 15 -8.29 17.96 4.75
CA ALA A 15 -8.61 19.38 4.87
C ALA A 15 -7.58 20.11 5.77
N ASN A 16 -7.24 19.51 6.92
CA ASN A 16 -6.19 20.06 7.79
C ASN A 16 -4.86 20.21 7.06
N ASN A 17 -4.42 19.18 6.32
CA ASN A 17 -3.14 19.16 5.65
C ASN A 17 -3.08 20.16 4.47
N MET A 18 -4.22 20.45 3.85
CA MET A 18 -4.34 21.51 2.84
C MET A 18 -4.30 22.91 3.45
N LEU A 19 -5.02 23.14 4.55
CA LEU A 19 -5.15 24.45 5.18
C LEU A 19 -3.95 24.80 6.08
N ARG A 20 -3.29 23.79 6.65
CA ARG A 20 -2.17 23.94 7.59
C ARG A 20 -0.93 23.17 7.15
N PRO A 21 -0.29 23.54 6.02
CA PRO A 21 0.80 22.75 5.44
C PRO A 21 2.08 22.68 6.30
N ALA A 22 2.19 23.50 7.35
CA ALA A 22 3.26 23.42 8.34
C ALA A 22 2.95 22.50 9.54
N HIS A 23 1.74 21.96 9.61
CA HIS A 23 1.25 21.12 10.72
C HIS A 23 0.48 19.91 10.19
N LYS A 24 0.95 19.34 9.07
CA LYS A 24 0.34 18.16 8.48
C LYS A 24 0.39 16.97 9.45
N LYS A 25 -0.60 16.11 9.33
CA LYS A 25 -0.69 14.85 10.05
C LYS A 25 -0.67 13.70 9.06
N LEU A 26 -0.14 12.57 9.49
CA LEU A 26 -0.07 11.36 8.68
C LEU A 26 -1.35 10.52 8.83
N SER A 27 -1.89 10.08 7.71
CA SER A 27 -2.89 9.01 7.67
C SER A 27 -2.22 7.65 7.68
N GLN A 28 -1.08 7.55 7.01
CA GLN A 28 -0.31 6.31 6.87
C GLN A 28 1.19 6.58 6.97
N LEU A 29 1.88 5.68 7.65
CA LEU A 29 3.33 5.67 7.80
C LEU A 29 3.84 4.26 7.54
N MET A 30 4.54 4.06 6.44
CA MET A 30 5.21 2.80 6.13
C MET A 30 6.64 2.82 6.63
N ILE A 31 7.02 1.81 7.39
CA ILE A 31 8.37 1.66 7.94
C ILE A 31 8.99 0.39 7.34
N TYR A 32 9.92 0.55 6.40
CA TYR A 32 10.79 -0.51 5.92
C TYR A 32 11.88 -0.73 6.97
N ALA A 33 11.50 -1.41 8.05
CA ALA A 33 12.31 -1.49 9.27
C ALA A 33 13.61 -2.28 9.09
N THR A 34 13.70 -3.16 8.09
CA THR A 34 14.90 -3.97 7.82
C THR A 34 15.01 -4.31 6.34
N THR A 35 16.23 -4.54 5.86
CA THR A 35 16.51 -5.12 4.54
C THR A 35 16.67 -6.63 4.57
N ILE A 36 16.70 -7.26 5.75
CA ILE A 36 16.85 -8.71 5.89
C ILE A 36 15.62 -9.42 5.29
N CYS A 37 15.84 -10.28 4.31
CA CYS A 37 14.80 -11.04 3.65
C CYS A 37 15.33 -12.40 3.18
N GLN A 38 14.54 -13.46 3.36
CA GLN A 38 14.86 -14.80 2.88
C GLN A 38 14.25 -15.08 1.49
N SER A 39 13.35 -14.23 0.99
CA SER A 39 12.79 -14.30 -0.35
C SER A 39 13.78 -13.75 -1.40
N ARG A 40 13.61 -14.14 -2.66
CA ARG A 40 14.45 -13.74 -3.80
C ARG A 40 13.59 -13.22 -4.96
N CYS A 41 12.60 -12.38 -4.62
CA CYS A 41 11.59 -11.90 -5.57
C CYS A 41 12.25 -11.17 -6.76
N LYS A 42 11.77 -11.48 -7.97
CA LYS A 42 12.24 -10.82 -9.20
C LYS A 42 11.87 -9.33 -9.26
N HIS A 43 10.77 -8.96 -8.62
CA HIS A 43 10.24 -7.60 -8.60
C HIS A 43 10.77 -6.76 -7.41
N CYS A 44 11.79 -7.23 -6.68
CA CYS A 44 12.28 -6.55 -5.50
C CYS A 44 13.76 -6.89 -5.27
N SER A 45 14.61 -5.88 -5.14
CA SER A 45 16.04 -6.04 -4.89
C SER A 45 16.45 -5.90 -3.42
N ILE A 46 15.50 -5.73 -2.51
CA ILE A 46 15.81 -5.44 -1.09
C ILE A 46 16.70 -6.52 -0.46
N TRP A 47 16.55 -7.77 -0.87
CA TRP A 47 17.32 -8.91 -0.40
C TRP A 47 18.80 -8.90 -0.85
N GLN A 48 19.14 -8.04 -1.82
CA GLN A 48 20.51 -7.82 -2.33
C GLN A 48 21.19 -6.64 -1.61
N LYS A 49 20.42 -5.81 -0.89
CA LYS A 49 20.99 -4.67 -0.19
C LYS A 49 21.76 -5.11 1.06
N PRO A 50 22.73 -4.30 1.52
CA PRO A 50 23.36 -4.51 2.82
C PRO A 50 22.33 -4.69 3.92
N HIS A 51 22.61 -5.55 4.90
CA HIS A 51 21.72 -5.74 6.04
C HIS A 51 21.71 -4.50 6.92
N GLU A 52 20.60 -3.78 6.89
CA GLU A 52 20.33 -2.60 7.69
C GLU A 52 19.00 -2.77 8.41
N SER A 53 18.91 -2.21 9.61
CA SER A 53 17.68 -2.22 10.40
C SER A 53 17.58 -0.95 11.22
N LEU A 54 16.35 -0.45 11.38
CA LEU A 54 16.05 0.62 12.33
C LEU A 54 16.01 0.04 13.74
N SER A 55 16.63 0.71 14.70
CA SER A 55 16.56 0.32 16.10
C SER A 55 15.17 0.58 16.70
N LEU A 56 14.86 -0.10 17.80
CA LEU A 56 13.66 0.18 18.60
C LEU A 56 13.53 1.67 18.96
N ASP A 57 14.65 2.32 19.34
CA ASP A 57 14.63 3.72 19.75
C ASP A 57 14.36 4.66 18.57
N GLU A 58 14.88 4.34 17.38
CA GLU A 58 14.52 5.08 16.15
C GLU A 58 13.03 4.93 15.84
N ILE A 59 12.45 3.74 15.96
CA ILE A 59 11.01 3.50 15.75
C ILE A 59 10.16 4.25 16.78
N LYS A 60 10.58 4.27 18.07
CA LYS A 60 9.92 5.07 19.10
C LYS A 60 9.93 6.56 18.77
N ALA A 61 11.07 7.09 18.32
CA ALA A 61 11.20 8.49 17.93
C ALA A 61 10.32 8.83 16.72
N ILE A 62 10.27 7.95 15.73
CA ILE A 62 9.41 8.07 14.55
C ILE A 62 7.93 8.13 14.95
N VAL A 63 7.46 7.13 15.67
CA VAL A 63 6.03 6.99 16.04
C VAL A 63 5.62 8.03 17.08
N GLY A 64 6.53 8.47 17.94
CA GLY A 64 6.31 9.56 18.91
C GLY A 64 6.26 10.96 18.30
N SER A 65 6.47 11.11 16.99
CA SER A 65 6.47 12.42 16.31
C SER A 65 5.07 13.04 16.28
N LYS A 66 5.01 14.39 16.36
CA LYS A 66 3.73 15.13 16.38
C LYS A 66 2.88 14.93 15.11
N CYS A 67 3.50 14.63 13.98
CA CYS A 67 2.77 14.34 12.73
C CYS A 67 2.10 12.96 12.74
N VAL A 68 2.52 12.05 13.61
CA VAL A 68 1.87 10.75 13.86
C VAL A 68 0.76 10.95 14.90
N THR A 69 -0.42 10.44 14.61
CA THR A 69 -1.59 10.52 15.51
C THR A 69 -2.00 9.12 15.93
N PRO A 70 -2.79 8.94 16.99
CA PRO A 70 -3.27 7.61 17.40
C PRO A 70 -4.06 6.85 16.30
N ARG A 71 -4.51 7.57 15.25
CA ARG A 71 -5.20 6.99 14.09
C ARG A 71 -4.31 6.87 12.85
N THR A 72 -3.06 7.26 12.92
CA THR A 72 -2.10 7.00 11.83
C THR A 72 -1.86 5.50 11.73
N VAL A 73 -2.08 4.92 10.56
CA VAL A 73 -1.77 3.51 10.34
C VAL A 73 -0.25 3.37 10.18
N VAL A 74 0.38 2.65 11.10
CA VAL A 74 1.82 2.32 11.01
C VAL A 74 1.95 0.96 10.35
N GLY A 75 2.52 0.90 9.16
CA GLY A 75 2.83 -0.35 8.45
C GLY A 75 4.24 -0.82 8.79
N LEU A 76 4.37 -1.99 9.37
CA LEU A 76 5.65 -2.66 9.57
C LEU A 76 5.97 -3.51 8.35
N GLU A 77 6.97 -3.08 7.61
CA GLU A 77 7.41 -3.65 6.35
C GLU A 77 8.94 -3.76 6.30
N GLY A 78 9.48 -4.06 5.14
CA GLY A 78 10.91 -4.12 4.92
C GLY A 78 11.27 -5.23 3.95
N GLY A 79 12.32 -5.99 4.25
CA GLY A 79 12.57 -7.30 3.65
C GLY A 79 11.52 -8.28 4.15
N GLU A 80 11.78 -8.84 5.33
CA GLU A 80 10.77 -9.60 6.10
C GLU A 80 10.84 -9.11 7.55
N PHE A 81 9.79 -8.45 8.00
CA PHE A 81 9.82 -7.78 9.32
C PHE A 81 10.07 -8.75 10.49
N VAL A 82 9.51 -9.96 10.46
CA VAL A 82 9.73 -10.94 11.53
C VAL A 82 11.16 -11.51 11.58
N LEU A 83 12.01 -11.12 10.63
CA LEU A 83 13.46 -11.40 10.67
C LEU A 83 14.27 -10.23 11.23
N HIS A 84 13.64 -9.08 11.50
CA HIS A 84 14.30 -7.96 12.17
C HIS A 84 14.85 -8.39 13.55
N PRO A 85 16.10 -8.03 13.92
CA PRO A 85 16.69 -8.48 15.19
C PRO A 85 15.85 -8.15 16.43
N GLN A 86 15.15 -7.03 16.42
CA GLN A 86 14.33 -6.54 17.54
C GLN A 86 12.82 -6.58 17.22
N TYR A 87 12.34 -7.50 16.36
CA TYR A 87 10.93 -7.47 15.95
C TYR A 87 9.95 -7.62 17.11
N ARG A 88 10.31 -8.41 18.12
CA ARG A 88 9.46 -8.66 19.30
C ARG A 88 9.34 -7.42 20.16
N GLU A 89 10.45 -6.77 20.46
CA GLU A 89 10.51 -5.55 21.24
C GLU A 89 9.76 -4.40 20.56
N ILE A 90 9.91 -4.28 19.24
CA ILE A 90 9.21 -3.26 18.44
C ILE A 90 7.70 -3.52 18.47
N MET A 91 7.26 -4.76 18.23
CA MET A 91 5.84 -5.08 18.22
C MET A 91 5.22 -4.99 19.62
N SER A 92 5.94 -5.39 20.67
CA SER A 92 5.50 -5.21 22.06
C SER A 92 5.28 -3.73 22.37
N TRP A 93 6.25 -2.90 22.05
CA TRP A 93 6.13 -1.48 22.29
C TRP A 93 4.98 -0.83 21.50
N LEU A 94 4.81 -1.20 20.22
CA LEU A 94 3.70 -0.70 19.41
C LEU A 94 2.35 -1.17 19.96
N HIS A 95 2.23 -2.40 20.37
CA HIS A 95 1.00 -2.93 20.97
C HIS A 95 0.54 -2.10 22.19
N GLU A 96 1.49 -1.65 23.00
CA GLU A 96 1.23 -0.86 24.21
C GLU A 96 1.01 0.63 23.91
N ASN A 97 1.75 1.21 22.96
CA ASN A 97 1.85 2.67 22.78
C ASN A 97 1.18 3.18 21.50
N HIS A 98 1.05 2.34 20.47
CA HIS A 98 0.43 2.68 19.18
C HIS A 98 -0.23 1.45 18.55
N PRO A 99 -1.34 0.93 19.10
CA PRO A 99 -1.93 -0.33 18.67
C PRO A 99 -2.50 -0.32 17.24
N TYR A 100 -2.55 0.84 16.58
CA TYR A 100 -3.06 0.96 15.21
C TYR A 100 -1.95 0.73 14.17
N TYR A 101 -1.37 -0.46 14.20
CA TYR A 101 -0.31 -0.87 13.27
C TYR A 101 -0.66 -2.17 12.53
N THR A 102 -0.02 -2.38 11.39
CA THR A 102 -0.19 -3.55 10.53
C THR A 102 1.14 -4.25 10.31
N LEU A 103 1.08 -5.54 10.01
CA LEU A 103 2.24 -6.37 9.68
C LEU A 103 2.15 -6.83 8.23
N LEU A 104 3.20 -6.64 7.45
CA LEU A 104 3.38 -7.26 6.14
C LEU A 104 4.40 -8.39 6.25
N SER A 105 4.05 -9.57 5.70
CA SER A 105 4.91 -10.74 5.69
C SER A 105 4.86 -11.48 4.36
N ASN A 106 5.97 -12.08 3.99
CA ASN A 106 6.05 -13.01 2.86
C ASN A 106 5.63 -14.45 3.23
N GLY A 107 5.33 -14.71 4.49
CA GLY A 107 4.82 -15.99 4.99
C GLY A 107 5.87 -17.11 5.12
N LEU A 108 7.14 -16.87 4.79
CA LEU A 108 8.16 -17.93 4.76
C LEU A 108 8.72 -18.31 6.14
N ALA A 109 8.36 -17.56 7.19
CA ALA A 109 8.69 -17.87 8.58
C ALA A 109 7.39 -18.05 9.41
N PRO A 110 6.57 -19.09 9.14
CA PRO A 110 5.21 -19.20 9.65
C PRO A 110 5.13 -19.12 11.16
N ASN A 111 5.97 -19.84 11.91
CA ASN A 111 5.95 -19.82 13.36
C ASN A 111 6.16 -18.42 13.95
N LYS A 112 7.09 -17.63 13.36
CA LYS A 112 7.34 -16.26 13.80
C LYS A 112 6.16 -15.34 13.51
N VAL A 113 5.48 -15.54 12.38
CA VAL A 113 4.28 -14.76 12.02
C VAL A 113 3.12 -15.09 12.95
N ILE A 114 2.89 -16.38 13.23
CA ILE A 114 1.85 -16.84 14.16
C ILE A 114 2.09 -16.27 15.56
N ASP A 115 3.32 -16.40 16.08
CA ASP A 115 3.69 -15.85 17.39
C ASP A 115 3.50 -14.33 17.43
N ALA A 116 3.95 -13.62 16.40
CA ALA A 116 3.82 -12.18 16.30
C ALA A 116 2.34 -11.72 16.30
N VAL A 117 1.48 -12.39 15.54
CA VAL A 117 0.05 -12.08 15.46
C VAL A 117 -0.63 -12.34 16.82
N ARG A 118 -0.40 -13.51 17.42
CA ARG A 118 -1.07 -13.91 18.66
C ARG A 118 -0.62 -13.08 19.86
N GLN A 119 0.67 -12.77 19.94
CA GLN A 119 1.25 -12.07 21.08
C GLN A 119 1.01 -10.56 21.00
N TYR A 120 1.17 -9.93 19.83
CA TYR A 120 1.20 -8.47 19.70
C TYR A 120 0.00 -7.87 18.95
N LYS A 121 -0.88 -8.70 18.38
CA LYS A 121 -2.20 -8.35 17.85
C LYS A 121 -2.20 -7.12 16.92
N PRO A 122 -1.43 -7.10 15.82
CA PRO A 122 -1.56 -6.05 14.81
C PRO A 122 -3.01 -5.97 14.30
N VAL A 123 -3.48 -4.81 13.88
CA VAL A 123 -4.87 -4.66 13.41
C VAL A 123 -5.16 -5.37 12.09
N ARG A 124 -4.11 -5.73 11.33
CA ARG A 124 -4.21 -6.48 10.08
C ARG A 124 -2.88 -7.15 9.73
N LEU A 125 -2.98 -8.33 9.15
CA LEU A 125 -1.85 -9.03 8.52
C LEU A 125 -1.99 -8.93 6.99
N TYR A 126 -0.98 -8.37 6.34
CA TYR A 126 -0.82 -8.44 4.90
C TYR A 126 0.10 -9.60 4.54
N MET A 127 -0.30 -10.44 3.60
CA MET A 127 0.47 -11.61 3.18
C MET A 127 0.64 -11.63 1.68
N SER A 128 1.88 -11.78 1.22
CA SER A 128 2.21 -11.80 -0.20
C SER A 128 1.87 -13.14 -0.83
N LEU A 129 1.05 -13.12 -1.89
CA LEU A 129 0.75 -14.29 -2.72
C LEU A 129 0.68 -13.85 -4.19
N ASP A 130 1.74 -14.12 -4.97
CA ASP A 130 1.91 -13.59 -6.33
C ASP A 130 1.65 -14.64 -7.43
N GLY A 131 0.83 -15.61 -7.16
CA GLY A 131 0.42 -16.63 -8.13
C GLY A 131 0.02 -17.95 -7.50
N ASN A 132 -0.32 -18.91 -8.35
CA ASN A 132 -0.60 -20.28 -7.96
C ASN A 132 0.70 -21.03 -7.58
N LYS A 133 0.58 -22.30 -7.19
CA LYS A 133 1.70 -23.12 -6.73
C LYS A 133 2.83 -23.26 -7.76
N GLU A 134 2.50 -23.24 -9.05
CA GLU A 134 3.46 -23.38 -10.14
C GLU A 134 4.18 -22.04 -10.43
N THR A 135 3.43 -20.94 -10.44
CA THR A 135 3.94 -19.60 -10.76
C THR A 135 4.67 -18.96 -9.59
N TYR A 136 4.21 -19.18 -8.35
CA TYR A 136 4.75 -18.54 -7.15
C TYR A 136 6.26 -18.62 -7.02
N PRO A 137 6.94 -19.80 -7.17
CA PRO A 137 8.39 -19.87 -7.05
C PRO A 137 9.11 -19.05 -8.12
N GLY A 138 8.54 -18.96 -9.32
CA GLY A 138 9.08 -18.19 -10.44
C GLY A 138 9.09 -16.67 -10.20
N VAL A 139 8.15 -16.15 -9.41
CA VAL A 139 8.03 -14.73 -9.06
C VAL A 139 8.81 -14.42 -7.79
N ARG A 140 8.62 -15.25 -6.75
CA ARG A 140 9.17 -15.00 -5.40
C ARG A 140 10.59 -15.53 -5.21
N GLY A 141 11.10 -16.34 -6.14
CA GLY A 141 12.44 -16.91 -6.12
C GLY A 141 12.67 -17.97 -5.05
N VAL A 142 11.61 -18.44 -4.40
CA VAL A 142 11.59 -19.47 -3.36
C VAL A 142 10.25 -20.20 -3.38
N ASP A 143 10.24 -21.47 -3.00
CA ASP A 143 9.00 -22.20 -2.79
C ASP A 143 8.43 -21.89 -1.41
N GLY A 144 7.25 -21.30 -1.39
CA GLY A 144 6.58 -20.87 -0.15
C GLY A 144 5.07 -20.79 -0.26
N HIS A 145 4.51 -21.17 -1.42
CA HIS A 145 3.07 -21.09 -1.65
C HIS A 145 2.26 -21.81 -0.56
N ASP A 146 2.58 -23.07 -0.28
CA ASP A 146 1.84 -23.88 0.68
C ASP A 146 1.95 -23.32 2.12
N LYS A 147 3.10 -22.72 2.47
CA LYS A 147 3.28 -22.03 3.77
C LYS A 147 2.35 -20.84 3.91
N VAL A 148 2.14 -20.07 2.83
CA VAL A 148 1.22 -18.94 2.84
C VAL A 148 -0.21 -19.42 3.01
N ILE A 149 -0.61 -20.49 2.31
CA ILE A 149 -1.95 -21.10 2.43
C ILE A 149 -2.17 -21.62 3.86
N GLU A 150 -1.21 -22.33 4.44
CA GLU A 150 -1.28 -22.84 5.82
C GLU A 150 -1.41 -21.71 6.84
N LEU A 151 -0.69 -20.59 6.65
CA LEU A 151 -0.83 -19.40 7.50
C LEU A 151 -2.21 -18.77 7.40
N ILE A 152 -2.80 -18.70 6.20
CA ILE A 152 -4.17 -18.22 6.02
C ILE A 152 -5.14 -19.09 6.81
N GLU A 153 -5.05 -20.42 6.63
CA GLU A 153 -5.91 -21.38 7.32
C GLU A 153 -5.81 -21.26 8.83
N THR A 154 -4.58 -21.04 9.33
CA THR A 154 -4.31 -20.91 10.76
C THR A 154 -4.84 -19.61 11.35
N LEU A 155 -4.73 -18.49 10.63
CA LEU A 155 -4.92 -17.15 11.22
C LEU A 155 -6.19 -16.41 10.75
N LYS A 156 -6.91 -16.90 9.73
CA LYS A 156 -8.05 -16.18 9.13
C LYS A 156 -9.18 -15.81 10.10
N ASP A 157 -9.34 -16.59 11.15
CA ASP A 157 -10.37 -16.35 12.17
C ASP A 157 -9.83 -15.57 13.40
N GLU A 158 -8.51 -15.36 13.46
CA GLU A 158 -7.83 -14.66 14.58
C GLU A 158 -7.54 -13.19 14.26
N ILE A 159 -7.28 -12.86 12.98
CA ILE A 159 -6.91 -11.52 12.53
C ILE A 159 -7.45 -11.23 11.12
N PRO A 160 -7.85 -9.99 10.82
CA PRO A 160 -8.12 -9.59 9.45
C PRO A 160 -6.89 -9.78 8.55
N ILE A 161 -7.01 -10.60 7.51
CA ILE A 161 -5.95 -10.85 6.53
C ILE A 161 -6.28 -10.15 5.22
N SER A 162 -5.26 -9.57 4.58
CA SER A 162 -5.32 -9.13 3.18
C SER A 162 -4.21 -9.80 2.39
N LEU A 163 -4.55 -10.51 1.33
CA LEU A 163 -3.56 -10.97 0.37
C LEU A 163 -3.02 -9.79 -0.43
N MET A 164 -1.72 -9.80 -0.67
CA MET A 164 -1.04 -8.82 -1.53
C MET A 164 -0.61 -9.55 -2.81
N PHE A 165 -1.25 -9.24 -3.91
CA PHE A 165 -0.87 -9.68 -5.24
C PHE A 165 -0.31 -8.52 -6.05
N CYS A 166 0.81 -8.71 -6.71
CA CYS A 166 1.35 -7.75 -7.67
C CYS A 166 1.38 -8.38 -9.07
N LEU A 167 0.64 -7.80 -10.01
CA LEU A 167 0.74 -8.18 -11.41
C LEU A 167 2.10 -7.72 -11.96
N THR A 168 2.88 -8.66 -12.46
CA THR A 168 4.27 -8.47 -12.89
C THR A 168 4.49 -9.14 -14.26
N PRO A 169 5.64 -8.92 -14.94
CA PRO A 169 5.99 -9.68 -16.15
C PRO A 169 6.21 -11.19 -15.94
N TRP A 170 6.21 -11.67 -14.71
CA TRP A 170 6.53 -13.06 -14.35
C TRP A 170 5.31 -13.85 -13.84
N ASN A 171 4.16 -13.22 -13.74
CA ASN A 171 2.86 -13.84 -13.46
C ASN A 171 1.79 -13.31 -14.43
N SER A 172 0.55 -13.71 -14.25
CA SER A 172 -0.49 -13.47 -15.22
C SER A 172 -1.81 -13.00 -14.62
N PHE A 173 -2.80 -12.70 -15.46
CA PHE A 173 -4.17 -12.41 -15.03
C PHE A 173 -4.87 -13.68 -14.50
N GLU A 174 -4.46 -14.86 -14.94
CA GLU A 174 -4.94 -16.15 -14.41
C GLU A 174 -4.43 -16.35 -12.97
N ASP A 175 -3.20 -15.91 -12.67
CA ASP A 175 -2.69 -15.89 -11.31
C ASP A 175 -3.43 -14.86 -10.43
N MET A 176 -3.81 -13.71 -10.99
CA MET A 176 -4.68 -12.74 -10.31
C MET A 176 -6.02 -13.37 -9.94
N ASP A 177 -6.67 -14.05 -10.90
CA ASP A 177 -7.94 -14.74 -10.70
C ASP A 177 -7.81 -15.84 -9.63
N TYR A 178 -6.73 -16.61 -9.67
CA TYR A 178 -6.41 -17.60 -8.65
C TYR A 178 -6.33 -16.99 -7.25
N VAL A 179 -5.58 -15.90 -7.09
CA VAL A 179 -5.40 -15.24 -5.77
C VAL A 179 -6.71 -14.63 -5.26
N ILE A 180 -7.53 -14.06 -6.16
CA ILE A 180 -8.88 -13.61 -5.83
C ILE A 180 -9.74 -14.79 -5.38
N GLY A 181 -9.64 -15.93 -6.06
CA GLY A 181 -10.32 -17.17 -5.69
C GLY A 181 -9.91 -17.69 -4.32
N VAL A 182 -8.62 -17.61 -3.96
CA VAL A 182 -8.11 -17.93 -2.62
C VAL A 182 -8.72 -17.00 -1.58
N ALA A 183 -8.68 -15.67 -1.81
CA ALA A 183 -9.26 -14.71 -0.90
C ALA A 183 -10.76 -14.97 -0.66
N LYS A 184 -11.51 -15.25 -1.72
CA LYS A 184 -12.94 -15.60 -1.64
C LYS A 184 -13.19 -16.88 -0.86
N ARG A 185 -12.39 -17.93 -1.11
CA ARG A 185 -12.50 -19.23 -0.41
C ARG A 185 -12.37 -19.10 1.09
N TYR A 186 -11.43 -18.27 1.55
CA TYR A 186 -11.15 -18.09 2.97
C TYR A 186 -11.88 -16.89 3.61
N GLY A 187 -12.68 -16.14 2.84
CA GLY A 187 -13.41 -14.97 3.33
C GLY A 187 -12.52 -13.81 3.76
N ILE A 188 -11.34 -13.68 3.15
CA ILE A 188 -10.35 -12.65 3.46
C ILE A 188 -10.25 -11.60 2.34
N ASP A 189 -9.60 -10.47 2.63
CA ASP A 189 -9.43 -9.37 1.67
C ASP A 189 -8.25 -9.63 0.71
N VAL A 190 -8.26 -8.99 -0.45
CA VAL A 190 -7.16 -8.97 -1.40
C VAL A 190 -6.81 -7.56 -1.82
N ARG A 191 -5.52 -7.28 -2.00
CA ARG A 191 -4.98 -6.03 -2.51
C ARG A 191 -4.19 -6.32 -3.78
N ILE A 192 -4.55 -5.67 -4.86
CA ILE A 192 -3.92 -5.84 -6.16
C ILE A 192 -3.01 -4.65 -6.42
N GLY A 193 -1.75 -4.92 -6.72
CA GLY A 193 -0.77 -3.99 -7.23
C GLY A 193 -0.46 -4.29 -8.70
N ILE A 194 0.08 -3.30 -9.39
CA ILE A 194 0.66 -3.46 -10.72
C ILE A 194 2.12 -3.04 -10.63
N TYR A 195 3.00 -3.87 -11.16
CA TYR A 195 4.44 -3.66 -11.15
C TYR A 195 4.80 -2.33 -11.80
N GLY A 196 5.62 -1.57 -11.13
CA GLY A 196 6.04 -0.25 -11.57
C GLY A 196 7.47 0.05 -11.13
N THR A 197 8.05 1.12 -11.64
CA THR A 197 9.34 1.62 -11.21
C THR A 197 9.25 2.11 -9.78
N MET A 198 10.14 1.62 -8.92
CA MET A 198 10.30 2.09 -7.53
C MET A 198 11.80 2.11 -7.21
N ASP A 199 12.35 3.29 -6.96
CA ASP A 199 13.79 3.46 -6.74
C ASP A 199 14.32 2.64 -5.56
N PHE A 200 13.54 2.54 -4.48
CA PHE A 200 13.98 1.77 -3.31
C PHE A 200 14.18 0.28 -3.60
N PHE A 201 13.38 -0.28 -4.49
CA PHE A 201 13.48 -1.70 -4.89
C PHE A 201 14.37 -1.92 -6.12
N ASP A 202 15.01 -0.86 -6.64
CA ASP A 202 15.79 -0.85 -7.89
C ASP A 202 15.01 -1.45 -9.07
N THR A 203 13.71 -1.31 -9.05
CA THR A 203 12.84 -1.81 -10.12
C THR A 203 12.87 -0.82 -11.27
N LYS A 204 13.22 -1.29 -12.45
CA LYS A 204 13.02 -0.58 -13.72
C LYS A 204 11.94 -1.34 -14.49
N ALA A 205 10.71 -1.02 -14.21
CA ALA A 205 9.61 -1.62 -14.94
C ALA A 205 9.42 -0.88 -16.26
N GLU A 206 9.58 -1.59 -17.37
CA GLU A 206 8.78 -1.28 -18.53
C GLU A 206 7.32 -1.43 -18.10
N LEU A 207 6.52 -0.41 -18.37
CA LEU A 207 5.08 -0.48 -18.10
C LEU A 207 4.55 -1.75 -18.75
N LEU A 208 3.75 -2.53 -18.02
CA LEU A 208 3.13 -3.75 -18.57
C LEU A 208 2.37 -3.33 -19.83
N ASP A 209 2.96 -3.63 -20.97
CA ASP A 209 2.36 -3.34 -22.28
C ASP A 209 1.56 -4.56 -22.69
N ALA A 210 0.26 -4.49 -22.47
CA ALA A 210 -0.67 -5.46 -23.01
C ALA A 210 -1.64 -4.66 -23.89
N GLU A 211 -1.61 -4.88 -25.19
CA GLU A 211 -2.54 -4.25 -26.12
C GLU A 211 -4.00 -4.46 -25.67
N ASP A 212 -4.29 -5.59 -25.05
CA ASP A 212 -5.62 -5.98 -24.57
C ASP A 212 -5.72 -6.04 -23.03
N PHE A 213 -5.01 -5.17 -22.30
CA PHE A 213 -4.96 -5.21 -20.83
C PHE A 213 -6.35 -5.33 -20.18
N ARG A 214 -7.28 -4.49 -20.66
CA ARG A 214 -8.64 -4.40 -20.12
C ARG A 214 -9.47 -5.65 -20.36
N SER A 215 -9.34 -6.29 -21.53
CA SER A 215 -10.08 -7.51 -21.87
C SER A 215 -9.59 -8.75 -21.11
N ARG A 216 -8.37 -8.69 -20.58
CA ARG A 216 -7.74 -9.76 -19.80
C ARG A 216 -8.06 -9.71 -18.31
N ILE A 217 -8.64 -8.60 -17.82
CA ILE A 217 -8.99 -8.46 -16.40
C ILE A 217 -10.03 -9.53 -16.05
N PRO A 218 -9.78 -10.41 -15.05
CA PRO A 218 -10.71 -11.48 -14.71
C PRO A 218 -12.01 -10.92 -14.12
N ALA A 219 -13.12 -11.61 -14.43
CA ALA A 219 -14.43 -11.20 -13.93
C ALA A 219 -14.52 -11.21 -12.39
N SER A 220 -13.77 -12.08 -11.72
CA SER A 220 -13.69 -12.17 -10.26
C SER A 220 -13.23 -10.90 -9.57
N ILE A 221 -12.56 -9.98 -10.30
CA ILE A 221 -12.11 -8.70 -9.73
C ILE A 221 -13.29 -7.86 -9.21
N HIS A 222 -14.48 -8.05 -9.78
CA HIS A 222 -15.70 -7.38 -9.32
C HIS A 222 -16.10 -7.77 -7.89
N ASP A 223 -15.60 -8.89 -7.40
CA ASP A 223 -15.79 -9.34 -6.02
C ASP A 223 -14.83 -8.66 -5.03
N THR A 224 -13.86 -7.87 -5.52
CA THR A 224 -12.73 -7.35 -4.74
C THR A 224 -12.79 -5.84 -4.44
N GLU A 225 -13.98 -5.25 -4.41
CA GLU A 225 -14.16 -3.84 -4.01
C GLU A 225 -13.41 -2.80 -4.88
N GLU A 226 -12.43 -2.12 -4.26
CA GLU A 226 -11.67 -1.00 -4.83
C GLU A 226 -10.63 -1.44 -5.89
N ASN A 227 -10.27 -2.72 -5.94
CA ASN A 227 -9.24 -3.20 -6.86
C ASN A 227 -9.68 -3.10 -8.32
N TYR A 228 -10.99 -3.27 -8.60
CA TYR A 228 -11.49 -3.13 -9.96
C TYR A 228 -11.16 -1.77 -10.57
N ASP A 229 -11.48 -0.68 -9.88
CA ASP A 229 -11.21 0.67 -10.38
C ASP A 229 -9.71 0.89 -10.55
N PHE A 230 -8.90 0.41 -9.61
CA PHE A 230 -7.45 0.53 -9.69
C PHE A 230 -6.87 -0.19 -10.91
N VAL A 231 -7.30 -1.42 -11.17
CA VAL A 231 -6.80 -2.20 -12.32
C VAL A 231 -7.37 -1.70 -13.64
N ALA A 232 -8.67 -1.41 -13.70
CA ALA A 232 -9.34 -0.97 -14.93
C ALA A 232 -8.89 0.41 -15.42
N LEU A 233 -8.52 1.32 -14.51
CA LEU A 233 -8.05 2.67 -14.85
C LEU A 233 -6.54 2.71 -15.18
N TYR A 234 -5.80 1.62 -14.99
CA TYR A 234 -4.37 1.57 -15.29
C TYR A 234 -4.07 1.93 -16.75
N ASP A 235 -4.87 1.41 -17.67
CA ASP A 235 -4.70 1.63 -19.10
C ASP A 235 -4.95 3.08 -19.51
N GLU A 236 -5.92 3.73 -18.89
CA GLU A 236 -6.22 5.14 -19.10
C GLU A 236 -5.09 6.05 -18.57
N TRP A 237 -4.51 5.67 -17.42
CA TRP A 237 -3.36 6.38 -16.86
C TRP A 237 -2.10 6.19 -17.72
N ARG A 238 -1.78 4.95 -18.08
CA ARG A 238 -0.60 4.60 -18.87
C ARG A 238 -0.58 5.28 -20.25
N SER A 239 -1.74 5.38 -20.88
CA SER A 239 -1.91 6.09 -22.18
C SER A 239 -1.93 7.62 -22.06
N GLY A 240 -1.82 8.17 -20.85
CA GLY A 240 -1.85 9.60 -20.58
C GLY A 240 -3.23 10.26 -20.69
N ARG A 241 -4.29 9.47 -20.93
CA ARG A 241 -5.67 9.99 -20.96
C ARG A 241 -6.18 10.35 -19.58
N LEU A 242 -5.81 9.58 -18.54
CA LEU A 242 -6.16 9.86 -17.14
C LEU A 242 -5.01 10.55 -16.43
N LYS A 243 -5.29 11.70 -15.80
CA LYS A 243 -4.34 12.47 -15.00
C LYS A 243 -4.86 12.59 -13.57
N LEU A 244 -4.25 11.86 -12.65
CA LEU A 244 -4.58 11.93 -11.23
C LEU A 244 -3.55 12.77 -10.49
N ARG A 245 -4.00 13.72 -9.69
CA ARG A 245 -3.14 14.42 -8.73
C ARG A 245 -2.81 13.49 -7.56
N CYS A 246 -1.53 13.38 -7.24
CA CYS A 246 -1.12 12.60 -6.08
C CYS A 246 -1.37 13.36 -4.78
N GLN A 247 -2.32 12.89 -3.98
CA GLN A 247 -2.61 13.45 -2.63
C GLN A 247 -1.78 12.77 -1.53
N SER A 248 -1.23 11.60 -1.83
CA SER A 248 -0.48 10.78 -0.86
C SER A 248 0.72 11.52 -0.25
N ILE A 249 1.46 12.29 -1.03
CA ILE A 249 2.64 13.04 -0.57
C ILE A 249 2.37 14.03 0.58
N ARG A 250 1.11 14.36 0.84
CA ARG A 250 0.70 15.28 1.90
C ARG A 250 0.20 14.57 3.15
N SER A 251 -0.04 13.28 3.09
CA SER A 251 -0.67 12.52 4.18
C SER A 251 -0.03 11.17 4.47
N SER A 252 0.94 10.75 3.66
CA SER A 252 1.62 9.47 3.82
C SER A 252 3.13 9.67 3.76
N LEU A 253 3.87 8.87 4.51
CA LEU A 253 5.33 8.81 4.44
C LEU A 253 5.80 7.35 4.39
N VAL A 254 7.00 7.22 3.85
CA VAL A 254 7.78 5.98 3.88
C VAL A 254 9.10 6.29 4.57
N ILE A 255 9.57 5.38 5.41
CA ILE A 255 10.89 5.47 6.05
C ILE A 255 11.67 4.21 5.72
N HIS A 256 12.88 4.37 5.25
CA HIS A 256 13.76 3.27 4.89
C HIS A 256 14.62 2.82 6.08
N SER A 257 15.14 1.60 6.03
CA SER A 257 15.99 0.99 7.07
C SER A 257 17.29 1.75 7.36
N ASN A 258 17.78 2.54 6.40
CA ASN A 258 18.91 3.45 6.58
C ASN A 258 18.54 4.81 7.19
N GLY A 259 17.26 5.00 7.54
CA GLY A 259 16.74 6.25 8.11
C GLY A 259 16.28 7.29 7.10
N ASP A 260 16.43 7.05 5.81
CA ASP A 260 15.99 7.99 4.78
C ASP A 260 14.47 8.06 4.69
N VAL A 261 13.98 9.27 4.43
CA VAL A 261 12.56 9.60 4.27
C VAL A 261 12.35 10.16 2.87
N PRO A 262 12.06 9.32 1.87
CA PRO A 262 11.76 9.82 0.53
C PRO A 262 10.42 10.55 0.49
N ILE A 263 10.22 11.40 -0.51
CA ILE A 263 8.94 12.08 -0.74
C ILE A 263 7.80 11.09 -1.06
N CYS A 264 8.14 9.97 -1.69
CA CYS A 264 7.26 8.83 -1.96
C CYS A 264 8.10 7.60 -2.34
N GLN A 265 7.48 6.44 -2.50
CA GLN A 265 8.15 5.19 -2.87
C GLN A 265 8.74 5.19 -4.29
N ASN A 266 8.18 6.02 -5.19
CA ASN A 266 8.53 5.99 -6.62
C ASN A 266 9.69 6.91 -6.99
N LEU A 267 9.89 7.98 -6.24
CA LEU A 267 10.90 8.98 -6.56
C LEU A 267 12.09 8.87 -5.61
N GLY A 268 13.29 8.79 -6.15
CA GLY A 268 14.55 8.83 -5.39
C GLY A 268 14.86 10.19 -4.75
N VAL A 269 13.84 10.99 -4.49
CA VAL A 269 13.97 12.33 -3.89
C VAL A 269 13.78 12.22 -2.40
N ASN A 270 14.85 12.45 -1.64
CA ASN A 270 14.86 12.35 -0.20
C ASN A 270 14.46 13.68 0.45
N LEU A 271 13.54 13.66 1.42
CA LEU A 271 13.16 14.80 2.25
C LEU A 271 14.13 15.05 3.42
N GLY A 272 14.81 14.01 3.87
CA GLY A 272 15.76 14.03 4.97
C GLY A 272 16.01 12.63 5.54
N ASN A 273 16.76 12.58 6.65
CA ASN A 273 17.09 11.35 7.34
C ASN A 273 16.75 11.47 8.84
N ILE A 274 16.06 10.49 9.41
CA ILE A 274 15.59 10.49 10.81
C ILE A 274 16.73 10.47 11.84
N ARG A 275 17.94 10.10 11.43
CA ARG A 275 19.15 10.16 12.27
C ARG A 275 19.73 11.56 12.38
N GLN A 276 19.28 12.49 11.51
CA GLN A 276 19.78 13.87 11.46
C GLN A 276 18.73 14.88 11.94
N ASN A 277 17.46 14.62 11.63
CA ASN A 277 16.36 15.52 11.91
C ASN A 277 15.15 14.73 12.46
N SER A 278 14.32 15.38 13.23
CA SER A 278 13.04 14.82 13.66
C SER A 278 12.10 14.60 12.47
N LEU A 279 11.23 13.60 12.55
CA LEU A 279 10.26 13.33 11.48
C LEU A 279 9.34 14.54 11.23
N ASP A 280 9.02 15.31 12.26
CA ASP A 280 8.23 16.55 12.13
C ASP A 280 8.95 17.61 11.29
N GLU A 281 10.25 17.79 11.48
CA GLU A 281 11.07 18.72 10.67
C GLU A 281 11.17 18.24 9.23
N ILE A 282 11.39 16.92 9.02
CA ILE A 282 11.46 16.31 7.70
C ILE A 282 10.14 16.46 6.96
N PHE A 283 9.00 16.22 7.59
CA PHE A 283 7.69 16.23 6.92
C PHE A 283 7.06 17.62 6.80
N ASN A 284 7.23 18.46 7.83
CA ASN A 284 6.58 19.75 7.94
C ASN A 284 7.51 20.96 7.72
N GLY A 285 8.81 20.72 7.54
CA GLY A 285 9.81 21.76 7.33
C GLY A 285 9.62 22.54 6.02
N LYS A 286 10.28 23.69 5.91
CA LYS A 286 10.19 24.57 4.72
C LYS A 286 10.67 23.87 3.45
N ALA A 287 11.76 23.10 3.51
CA ALA A 287 12.30 22.34 2.38
C ALA A 287 11.30 21.29 1.88
N ALA A 288 10.74 20.49 2.79
CA ALA A 288 9.74 19.47 2.46
C ALA A 288 8.49 20.10 1.83
N ARG A 289 7.99 21.20 2.38
CA ARG A 289 6.82 21.91 1.81
C ARG A 289 7.08 22.43 0.41
N LYS A 290 8.24 23.02 0.15
CA LYS A 290 8.64 23.50 -1.18
C LYS A 290 8.66 22.32 -2.18
N MET A 291 9.27 21.21 -1.79
CA MET A 291 9.38 20.01 -2.59
C MET A 291 8.01 19.38 -2.84
N GLN A 292 7.20 19.20 -1.83
CA GLN A 292 5.83 18.69 -1.97
C GLN A 292 4.98 19.55 -2.92
N CYS A 293 5.09 20.89 -2.82
CA CYS A 293 4.39 21.80 -3.72
C CYS A 293 4.86 21.69 -5.18
N SER A 294 6.13 21.38 -5.44
CA SER A 294 6.60 21.21 -6.82
C SER A 294 6.03 19.95 -7.47
N TYR A 295 5.83 18.88 -6.70
CA TYR A 295 5.24 17.62 -7.19
C TYR A 295 3.71 17.61 -7.16
N ASP A 296 3.08 18.30 -6.23
CA ASP A 296 1.62 18.35 -6.07
C ASP A 296 0.89 18.89 -7.32
N ARG A 297 1.52 19.77 -8.07
CA ARG A 297 0.90 20.44 -9.23
C ARG A 297 0.72 19.57 -10.47
N GLY A 298 1.32 18.39 -10.52
CA GLY A 298 1.24 17.58 -11.72
C GLY A 298 1.88 16.21 -11.66
N CYS A 299 2.25 15.70 -10.48
CA CYS A 299 2.83 14.37 -10.39
C CYS A 299 1.78 13.31 -10.74
N ASN A 300 1.99 12.66 -11.90
CA ASN A 300 1.22 11.53 -12.38
C ASN A 300 2.13 10.36 -12.79
N GLY A 301 3.33 10.27 -12.19
CA GLY A 301 4.43 9.41 -12.64
C GLY A 301 4.38 7.96 -12.15
N CYS A 302 3.36 7.54 -11.36
CA CYS A 302 3.28 6.16 -10.87
C CYS A 302 1.85 5.65 -10.79
N TRP A 303 1.73 4.33 -10.76
CA TRP A 303 0.48 3.62 -10.50
C TRP A 303 0.67 2.62 -9.36
N ILE A 304 0.92 3.15 -8.15
CA ILE A 304 1.16 2.36 -6.94
C ILE A 304 -0.10 2.43 -6.08
N ASN A 305 -0.67 1.29 -5.71
CA ASN A 305 -1.93 1.21 -4.97
C ASN A 305 -1.90 2.06 -3.68
N PHE A 306 -0.81 2.00 -2.91
CA PHE A 306 -0.62 2.81 -1.70
C PHE A 306 -0.81 4.31 -1.95
N HIS A 307 -0.33 4.84 -3.08
CA HIS A 307 -0.40 6.25 -3.40
C HIS A 307 -1.69 6.63 -4.13
N ARG A 308 -2.22 5.77 -5.00
CA ARG A 308 -3.33 6.10 -5.91
C ARG A 308 -4.72 5.77 -5.37
N LYS A 309 -4.81 4.92 -4.38
CA LYS A 309 -6.10 4.50 -3.81
C LYS A 309 -7.02 5.69 -3.48
N TYR A 310 -6.52 6.68 -2.76
CA TYR A 310 -7.34 7.84 -2.37
C TYR A 310 -7.63 8.78 -3.54
N ASP A 311 -6.70 8.90 -4.49
CA ASP A 311 -6.92 9.72 -5.71
C ASP A 311 -8.05 9.12 -6.55
N ILE A 312 -8.08 7.80 -6.68
CA ILE A 312 -9.14 7.06 -7.40
C ILE A 312 -10.47 7.20 -6.67
N ILE A 313 -10.50 7.01 -5.35
CA ILE A 313 -11.72 7.20 -4.54
C ILE A 313 -12.26 8.62 -4.71
N LEU A 314 -11.40 9.64 -4.68
CA LEU A 314 -11.81 11.03 -4.89
C LEU A 314 -12.39 11.25 -6.29
N LEU A 315 -11.70 10.78 -7.34
CA LEU A 315 -12.19 10.84 -8.72
C LEU A 315 -13.59 10.23 -8.83
N ARG A 316 -13.75 9.01 -8.30
CA ARG A 316 -15.01 8.27 -8.35
C ARG A 316 -16.15 8.99 -7.61
N ASN A 317 -15.83 9.66 -6.50
CA ASN A 317 -16.81 10.49 -5.79
C ASN A 317 -17.20 11.74 -6.59
N LEU A 318 -16.24 12.40 -7.20
CA LEU A 318 -16.51 13.60 -8.02
C LEU A 318 -17.31 13.29 -9.27
N GLU A 319 -17.12 12.14 -9.91
CA GLU A 319 -17.92 11.70 -11.07
C GLU A 319 -19.42 11.61 -10.79
N LYS A 320 -19.82 11.40 -9.54
CA LYS A 320 -21.25 11.39 -9.16
C LYS A 320 -21.84 12.79 -9.04
N LEU A 321 -21.01 13.72 -8.60
CA LEU A 321 -21.43 15.05 -8.20
C LEU A 321 -21.31 16.05 -9.34
N LEU A 322 -20.40 15.81 -10.30
CA LEU A 322 -20.06 16.77 -11.33
C LEU A 322 -20.35 16.25 -12.74
N PRO A 323 -20.73 17.15 -13.66
CA PRO A 323 -20.92 16.80 -15.07
C PRO A 323 -19.62 16.24 -15.69
N LYS A 324 -19.76 15.28 -16.63
CA LYS A 324 -18.63 14.63 -17.31
C LYS A 324 -17.60 15.63 -17.86
N ARG A 325 -18.03 16.71 -18.52
CA ARG A 325 -17.14 17.75 -19.07
C ARG A 325 -16.25 18.41 -18.00
N VAL A 326 -16.77 18.60 -16.78
CA VAL A 326 -16.00 19.17 -15.66
C VAL A 326 -14.96 18.16 -15.17
N ILE A 327 -15.34 16.89 -15.07
CA ILE A 327 -14.40 15.82 -14.71
C ILE A 327 -13.29 15.69 -15.74
N GLU A 328 -13.62 15.66 -17.04
CA GLU A 328 -12.63 15.56 -18.11
C GLU A 328 -11.67 16.77 -18.15
N TRP A 329 -12.14 17.94 -17.76
CA TRP A 329 -11.28 19.13 -17.65
C TRP A 329 -10.20 18.98 -16.57
N PHE A 330 -10.55 18.36 -15.43
CA PHE A 330 -9.61 18.15 -14.31
C PHE A 330 -8.73 16.92 -14.49
N TYR A 331 -9.29 15.81 -15.00
CA TYR A 331 -8.68 14.49 -15.00
C TYR A 331 -8.32 13.95 -16.38
N GLY A 332 -8.62 14.70 -17.45
CA GLY A 332 -8.37 14.29 -18.84
C GLY A 332 -9.52 13.48 -19.47
N PRO A 333 -9.44 13.23 -20.77
CA PRO A 333 -10.51 12.56 -21.53
C PRO A 333 -10.43 11.03 -21.43
N TYR A 334 -10.35 10.49 -20.20
CA TYR A 334 -10.29 9.06 -19.97
C TYR A 334 -11.63 8.37 -20.26
N GLN A 335 -11.55 7.11 -20.67
CA GLN A 335 -12.72 6.28 -20.88
C GLN A 335 -13.08 5.53 -19.63
N TRP A 336 -14.28 5.75 -19.13
CA TRP A 336 -14.80 5.00 -18.03
C TRP A 336 -15.16 3.58 -18.44
N SER A 337 -14.65 2.57 -17.78
CA SER A 337 -14.86 1.16 -18.10
C SER A 337 -15.63 0.37 -17.04
N GLY A 338 -16.03 0.99 -15.93
CA GLY A 338 -16.66 0.31 -14.82
C GLY A 338 -18.09 0.76 -14.50
N ASP A 339 -18.82 -0.08 -13.78
CA ASP A 339 -20.10 0.31 -13.18
C ASP A 339 -19.86 1.35 -12.08
N ARG A 340 -20.40 2.54 -12.26
CA ARG A 340 -20.32 3.62 -11.27
C ARG A 340 -20.84 3.22 -9.88
N ARG A 341 -21.69 2.22 -9.79
CA ARG A 341 -22.30 1.75 -8.54
C ARG A 341 -21.36 0.89 -7.69
N MET A 342 -20.34 0.25 -8.28
CA MET A 342 -19.49 -0.70 -7.57
C MET A 342 -18.63 -0.08 -6.47
N THR A 343 -18.05 1.10 -6.69
CA THR A 343 -17.20 1.78 -5.71
C THR A 343 -17.97 2.27 -4.47
N TYR A 344 -19.30 2.27 -4.50
CA TYR A 344 -20.16 2.93 -3.52
C TYR A 344 -21.14 2.05 -2.78
N ARG A 345 -21.34 0.81 -3.21
CA ARG A 345 -22.19 -0.14 -2.50
C ARG A 345 -21.84 -0.26 -1.03
N ARG A 346 -20.57 -0.04 -0.67
CA ARG A 346 -20.08 -0.08 0.70
C ARG A 346 -20.23 1.20 1.50
N PHE A 347 -20.21 2.36 0.85
CA PHE A 347 -20.34 3.63 1.57
C PHE A 347 -21.69 3.80 2.22
N PHE A 348 -22.75 3.32 1.60
CA PHE A 348 -24.12 3.58 2.03
C PHE A 348 -24.82 2.38 2.67
N GLY A 349 -24.11 1.28 2.91
CA GLY A 349 -24.60 0.19 3.75
C GLY A 349 -25.91 -0.46 3.31
N HIS A 350 -26.33 -0.30 2.07
CA HIS A 350 -27.57 -0.86 1.55
C HIS A 350 -27.29 -1.80 0.38
N ASP A 351 -27.03 -3.05 0.69
CA ASP A 351 -27.65 -4.19 0.02
C ASP A 351 -27.66 -5.37 0.99
N LYS A 352 -28.67 -5.38 1.85
CA LYS A 352 -29.24 -6.61 2.36
C LYS A 352 -30.27 -7.05 1.32
N THR A 353 -29.86 -7.72 0.29
CA THR A 353 -30.73 -8.55 -0.51
C THR A 353 -29.93 -9.57 -1.28
N GLN A 354 -30.13 -10.80 -0.85
CA GLN A 354 -29.83 -12.11 -1.46
C GLN A 354 -28.43 -12.63 -1.27
#